data_9f38ab4b67a20c05ef5fb2225de7d631
#
_entry.id   9f38ab4b67a20c05ef5fb2225de7d631
#
_cell.length_a   1.000
_cell.length_b   1.000
_cell.length_c   1.000
_cell.angle_alpha   90.00
_cell.angle_beta   90.00
_cell.angle_gamma   90.00
#
_symmetry.space_group_name_H-M   'P 1'
#
loop_
_entity.id
_entity.type
_entity.pdbx_description
1 polymer ?
#
loop_
_entity_poly.entity_id
_entity_poly.type
_entity_poly.pdbx_seq_one_letter_code
_entity_poly.pdbx_strand_id
1 'polypeptide(L)'
;MKQSTKQGIRAGGIAVAVALVSACSMETPAVGELEPIWVPAAERAEVRALGRGQTFGGLLYEAIDANEQASLLLAFQEHADPRRLRERTEVTLRYLPDTQELRGVDVAVSKDQTVRLDRDMLGWRSQLIETPIFIDTIYANGEISATFWGSVVNNDKLTSLNFEDRNLLIDHLDKVFQWQMDFSRQIRPGDNYRFAFEREVRPDGSMRAGRLLAAEFVNSGTPYHAIFFDPNGDGRGSYFDLDGESVRRAFLLKPLSYRRISGRFSSGRRHPVLNTIRAHRGIDYAADTGTPIMATSDGVVIHRGPKGSFGNTVEIRHPNGWVTRYAHMSQFRSGVTVGTRVHQSDVIGYVGMSGLATGPHLHYEMLQNGRQFDPLSVDLPAGDPVPADDMVRWRSEMTGRYGLLETIPRLGPVRTFVADAEDSPEPDALQPSGGA
;
A
#
# COMPACT_ATOMS: atom_id res chain seq x y z
N MET A 1 16.85 95.06 -0.14
CA MET A 1 18.21 95.23 0.42
C MET A 1 18.85 93.86 0.38
N LYS A 2 19.88 93.74 -0.52
CA LYS A 2 21.20 93.13 -0.32
C LYS A 2 21.19 91.68 0.22
N GLN A 3 21.92 90.74 -0.30
CA GLN A 3 23.05 90.71 -1.22
C GLN A 3 23.21 89.26 -1.77
N SER A 4 23.62 89.23 -3.00
CA SER A 4 24.22 88.15 -3.77
C SER A 4 25.48 87.61 -3.08
N THR A 5 25.72 86.29 -3.14
CA THR A 5 27.10 85.82 -3.21
C THR A 5 27.16 84.56 -4.08
N LYS A 6 27.87 84.67 -5.18
CA LYS A 6 28.35 83.62 -6.06
C LYS A 6 29.56 82.93 -5.43
N GLN A 7 29.61 81.63 -5.49
CA GLN A 7 30.85 80.78 -5.42
C GLN A 7 30.58 79.59 -6.26
N GLY A 8 31.18 79.35 -7.39
CA GLY A 8 32.60 79.19 -7.58
C GLY A 8 32.80 77.69 -7.81
N ILE A 9 32.53 77.26 -9.12
CA ILE A 9 32.77 75.79 -9.53
C ILE A 9 34.28 75.66 -9.67
N ARG A 10 34.89 74.77 -8.84
CA ARG A 10 36.24 74.26 -9.08
C ARG A 10 36.13 72.94 -9.81
N ALA A 11 36.64 72.92 -11.03
CA ALA A 11 36.90 71.71 -11.82
C ALA A 11 38.10 70.96 -11.19
N GLY A 12 37.80 69.82 -10.61
CA GLY A 12 38.84 68.87 -10.20
C GLY A 12 39.14 67.92 -11.35
N GLY A 13 40.33 68.06 -11.94
CA GLY A 13 40.81 67.17 -12.97
C GLY A 13 41.02 65.76 -12.43
N ILE A 14 40.39 64.77 -13.07
CA ILE A 14 40.66 63.37 -12.86
C ILE A 14 41.88 62.98 -13.69
N ALA A 15 43.02 62.77 -13.05
CA ALA A 15 44.19 62.19 -13.68
C ALA A 15 43.90 60.69 -13.96
N VAL A 16 43.72 60.34 -15.23
CA VAL A 16 43.67 58.97 -15.69
C VAL A 16 45.07 58.40 -15.67
N ALA A 17 45.39 57.59 -14.66
CA ALA A 17 46.59 56.78 -14.67
C ALA A 17 46.40 55.61 -15.66
N VAL A 18 47.02 55.72 -16.83
CA VAL A 18 47.15 54.62 -17.77
C VAL A 18 48.15 53.62 -17.19
N ALA A 19 47.65 52.56 -16.54
CA ALA A 19 48.48 51.43 -16.19
C ALA A 19 48.78 50.65 -17.49
N LEU A 20 50.02 50.66 -17.91
CA LEU A 20 50.55 49.79 -18.90
C LEU A 20 50.53 48.37 -18.35
N VAL A 21 49.49 47.61 -18.72
CA VAL A 21 49.44 46.16 -18.51
C VAL A 21 50.45 45.54 -19.46
N SER A 22 51.56 45.11 -18.92
CA SER A 22 52.52 44.25 -19.62
C SER A 22 51.78 43.00 -20.02
N ALA A 23 51.58 42.80 -21.31
CA ALA A 23 51.02 41.58 -21.87
C ALA A 23 52.02 40.48 -21.63
N CYS A 24 51.85 39.73 -20.55
CA CYS A 24 52.41 38.36 -20.51
C CYS A 24 51.72 37.60 -21.61
N SER A 25 52.45 37.27 -22.65
CA SER A 25 52.05 36.26 -23.60
C SER A 25 51.84 34.95 -22.84
N MET A 26 50.59 34.66 -22.46
CA MET A 26 50.20 33.31 -22.10
C MET A 26 50.35 32.51 -23.38
N GLU A 27 51.37 31.70 -23.48
CA GLU A 27 51.42 30.56 -24.39
C GLU A 27 50.14 29.76 -24.13
N THR A 28 49.21 29.77 -25.08
CA THR A 28 48.11 28.83 -25.11
C THR A 28 48.74 27.45 -25.05
N PRO A 29 48.43 26.63 -24.01
CA PRO A 29 48.92 25.25 -24.04
C PRO A 29 48.43 24.66 -25.36
N ALA A 30 49.38 24.06 -26.11
CA ALA A 30 49.07 23.29 -27.29
C ALA A 30 47.87 22.38 -26.95
N VAL A 31 46.75 22.55 -27.62
CA VAL A 31 45.62 21.62 -27.52
C VAL A 31 46.22 20.26 -27.95
N GLY A 32 46.60 19.46 -26.94
CA GLY A 32 47.05 18.12 -27.18
C GLY A 32 45.96 17.49 -28.05
N GLU A 33 46.33 16.81 -29.11
CA GLU A 33 45.40 16.01 -29.88
C GLU A 33 44.54 15.24 -28.89
N LEU A 34 43.25 15.59 -28.85
CA LEU A 34 42.30 14.85 -28.05
C LEU A 34 42.33 13.43 -28.59
N GLU A 35 42.83 12.49 -27.79
CA GLU A 35 42.70 11.09 -28.12
C GLU A 35 41.26 10.86 -28.59
N PRO A 36 41.04 10.18 -29.72
CA PRO A 36 39.69 9.97 -30.21
C PRO A 36 38.89 9.31 -29.09
N ILE A 37 37.86 10.02 -28.58
CA ILE A 37 36.92 9.44 -27.65
C ILE A 37 36.32 8.24 -28.37
N TRP A 38 36.72 7.04 -27.96
CA TRP A 38 36.16 5.83 -28.53
C TRP A 38 34.66 5.82 -28.18
N VAL A 39 33.83 6.16 -29.13
CA VAL A 39 32.38 6.01 -29.03
C VAL A 39 32.09 4.56 -29.42
N PRO A 40 31.58 3.73 -28.52
CA PRO A 40 31.19 2.38 -28.89
C PRO A 40 30.29 2.42 -30.12
N ALA A 41 30.53 1.55 -31.09
CA ALA A 41 29.61 1.41 -32.23
C ALA A 41 28.19 1.21 -31.72
N ALA A 42 27.23 1.92 -32.29
CA ALA A 42 25.83 1.84 -31.88
C ALA A 42 25.34 0.40 -31.97
N GLU A 43 25.04 -0.23 -30.83
CA GLU A 43 24.52 -1.60 -30.77
C GLU A 43 23.13 -1.65 -31.43
N ARG A 44 22.88 -2.70 -32.24
CA ARG A 44 21.53 -3.01 -32.71
C ARG A 44 20.77 -3.75 -31.59
N ALA A 45 19.71 -3.16 -31.09
CA ALA A 45 18.84 -3.79 -30.08
C ALA A 45 17.65 -4.47 -30.75
N GLU A 46 17.33 -5.69 -30.31
CA GLU A 46 16.13 -6.44 -30.66
C GLU A 46 15.38 -6.80 -29.39
N VAL A 47 14.17 -6.29 -29.26
CA VAL A 47 13.33 -6.58 -28.08
C VAL A 47 12.45 -7.78 -28.39
N ARG A 48 12.52 -8.79 -27.54
CA ARG A 48 11.66 -9.98 -27.55
C ARG A 48 10.93 -10.11 -26.22
N ALA A 49 9.75 -10.69 -26.23
CA ALA A 49 9.01 -11.02 -25.01
C ALA A 49 8.93 -12.55 -24.87
N LEU A 50 9.06 -13.04 -23.64
CA LEU A 50 8.85 -14.47 -23.35
C LEU A 50 7.42 -14.88 -23.69
N GLY A 51 7.27 -15.86 -24.57
CA GLY A 51 6.00 -16.45 -24.94
C GLY A 51 5.47 -17.40 -23.87
N ARG A 52 4.21 -17.82 -24.03
CA ARG A 52 3.58 -18.76 -23.13
C ARG A 52 4.31 -20.12 -23.14
N GLY A 53 4.82 -20.53 -21.97
CA GLY A 53 5.58 -21.77 -21.82
C GLY A 53 7.01 -21.72 -22.38
N GLN A 54 7.45 -20.60 -22.92
CA GLN A 54 8.82 -20.39 -23.35
C GLN A 54 9.73 -20.13 -22.16
N THR A 55 10.89 -20.75 -22.16
CA THR A 55 11.93 -20.50 -21.15
C THR A 55 12.91 -19.45 -21.64
N PHE A 56 13.62 -18.80 -20.74
CA PHE A 56 14.67 -17.85 -21.09
C PHE A 56 15.76 -18.50 -21.95
N GLY A 57 16.21 -19.72 -21.58
CA GLY A 57 17.14 -20.49 -22.41
C GLY A 57 16.58 -20.79 -23.81
N GLY A 58 15.29 -21.13 -23.90
CA GLY A 58 14.63 -21.38 -25.19
C GLY A 58 14.56 -20.15 -26.11
N LEU A 59 14.45 -18.93 -25.52
CA LEU A 59 14.51 -17.68 -26.29
C LEU A 59 15.89 -17.40 -26.83
N LEU A 60 16.94 -17.79 -26.11
CA LEU A 60 18.34 -17.55 -26.50
C LEU A 60 18.87 -18.58 -27.50
N TYR A 61 18.20 -19.72 -27.67
CA TYR A 61 18.67 -20.85 -28.48
C TYR A 61 19.00 -20.50 -29.95
N GLU A 62 18.29 -19.53 -30.50
CA GLU A 62 18.52 -19.03 -31.86
C GLU A 62 19.65 -17.99 -31.96
N ALA A 63 20.10 -17.44 -30.84
CA ALA A 63 21.05 -16.32 -30.81
C ALA A 63 22.46 -16.73 -30.41
N ILE A 64 22.63 -17.82 -29.65
CA ILE A 64 23.91 -18.30 -29.14
C ILE A 64 23.95 -19.82 -29.04
N ASP A 65 25.16 -20.41 -29.07
CA ASP A 65 25.36 -21.85 -28.93
C ASP A 65 25.09 -22.35 -27.49
N ALA A 66 24.96 -23.66 -27.30
CA ALA A 66 24.60 -24.26 -26.04
C ALA A 66 25.61 -24.00 -24.89
N ASN A 67 26.91 -23.88 -25.19
CA ASN A 67 27.95 -23.62 -24.20
C ASN A 67 27.88 -22.16 -23.73
N GLU A 68 27.75 -21.24 -24.68
CA GLU A 68 27.55 -19.83 -24.38
C GLU A 68 26.26 -19.58 -23.59
N GLN A 69 25.17 -20.27 -23.98
CA GLN A 69 23.90 -20.21 -23.26
C GLN A 69 24.05 -20.65 -21.80
N ALA A 70 24.78 -21.75 -21.54
CA ALA A 70 25.01 -22.22 -20.19
C ALA A 70 25.78 -21.17 -19.35
N SER A 71 26.81 -20.57 -19.91
CA SER A 71 27.59 -19.51 -19.29
C SER A 71 26.74 -18.26 -18.98
N LEU A 72 25.94 -17.82 -19.94
CA LEU A 72 25.03 -16.69 -19.80
C LEU A 72 23.99 -16.94 -18.70
N LEU A 73 23.37 -18.12 -18.68
CA LEU A 73 22.39 -18.50 -17.65
C LEU A 73 23.01 -18.54 -16.26
N LEU A 74 24.26 -18.98 -16.14
CA LEU A 74 25.00 -18.99 -14.88
C LEU A 74 25.21 -17.56 -14.38
N ALA A 75 25.69 -16.65 -15.25
CA ALA A 75 25.85 -15.24 -14.91
C ALA A 75 24.49 -14.59 -14.52
N PHE A 76 23.41 -14.90 -15.25
CA PHE A 76 22.08 -14.40 -14.91
C PHE A 76 21.60 -14.83 -13.51
N GLN A 77 21.96 -16.06 -13.10
CA GLN A 77 21.55 -16.63 -11.80
C GLN A 77 22.17 -15.90 -10.60
N GLU A 78 23.21 -15.09 -10.80
CA GLU A 78 23.78 -14.26 -9.74
C GLU A 78 22.76 -13.22 -9.22
N HIS A 79 21.80 -12.80 -10.05
CA HIS A 79 20.83 -11.76 -9.73
C HIS A 79 19.38 -12.23 -9.74
N ALA A 80 19.04 -13.25 -10.57
CA ALA A 80 17.66 -13.71 -10.71
C ALA A 80 17.57 -15.19 -11.08
N ASP A 81 16.50 -15.87 -10.66
CA ASP A 81 16.21 -17.24 -11.07
C ASP A 81 15.49 -17.24 -12.43
N PRO A 82 16.10 -17.80 -13.51
CA PRO A 82 15.49 -17.81 -14.85
C PRO A 82 14.16 -18.58 -14.89
N ARG A 83 13.89 -19.49 -13.94
CA ARG A 83 12.63 -20.24 -13.82
C ARG A 83 11.48 -19.40 -13.28
N ARG A 84 11.76 -18.22 -12.70
CA ARG A 84 10.75 -17.29 -12.16
C ARG A 84 10.34 -16.21 -13.13
N LEU A 85 10.98 -16.15 -14.31
CA LEU A 85 10.58 -15.22 -15.35
C LEU A 85 9.17 -15.57 -15.85
N ARG A 86 8.36 -14.53 -16.02
CA ARG A 86 6.95 -14.69 -16.41
C ARG A 86 6.76 -14.55 -17.92
N GLU A 87 5.65 -15.04 -18.41
CA GLU A 87 5.17 -14.69 -19.75
C GLU A 87 5.18 -13.17 -19.92
N ARG A 88 5.58 -12.70 -21.10
CA ARG A 88 5.77 -11.29 -21.47
C ARG A 88 6.94 -10.58 -20.79
N THR A 89 7.82 -11.29 -20.07
CA THR A 89 9.09 -10.68 -19.64
C THR A 89 9.86 -10.22 -20.88
N GLU A 90 10.21 -8.93 -20.90
CA GLU A 90 10.99 -8.34 -22.01
C GLU A 90 12.46 -8.71 -21.89
N VAL A 91 13.01 -9.13 -23.02
CA VAL A 91 14.42 -9.49 -23.20
C VAL A 91 14.93 -8.71 -24.38
N THR A 92 15.89 -7.82 -24.15
CA THR A 92 16.55 -7.05 -25.22
C THR A 92 17.86 -7.72 -25.55
N LEU A 93 18.00 -8.19 -26.83
CA LEU A 93 19.21 -8.75 -27.37
C LEU A 93 19.99 -7.63 -28.04
N ARG A 94 21.26 -7.43 -27.64
CA ARG A 94 22.14 -6.38 -28.17
C ARG A 94 23.23 -7.00 -29.06
N TYR A 95 23.29 -6.61 -30.31
CA TYR A 95 24.18 -7.13 -31.31
C TYR A 95 25.18 -6.09 -31.79
N LEU A 96 26.37 -6.52 -32.12
CA LEU A 96 27.31 -5.67 -32.86
C LEU A 96 26.76 -5.40 -34.27
N PRO A 97 26.75 -4.15 -34.74
CA PRO A 97 26.09 -3.79 -36.01
C PRO A 97 26.71 -4.48 -37.22
N ASP A 98 28.04 -4.68 -37.22
CA ASP A 98 28.78 -5.18 -38.37
C ASP A 98 28.81 -6.71 -38.46
N THR A 99 28.81 -7.42 -37.32
CA THR A 99 29.00 -8.88 -37.29
C THR A 99 27.72 -9.66 -36.97
N GLN A 100 26.66 -9.02 -36.54
CA GLN A 100 25.46 -9.67 -36.00
C GLN A 100 25.75 -10.56 -34.79
N GLU A 101 26.90 -10.41 -34.16
CA GLU A 101 27.29 -11.16 -32.98
C GLU A 101 26.56 -10.60 -31.75
N LEU A 102 26.00 -11.48 -30.90
CA LEU A 102 25.34 -11.10 -29.65
C LEU A 102 26.37 -10.57 -28.65
N ARG A 103 26.28 -9.29 -28.33
CA ARG A 103 27.19 -8.59 -27.41
C ARG A 103 26.65 -8.51 -26.00
N GLY A 104 25.34 -8.45 -25.84
CA GLY A 104 24.70 -8.33 -24.55
C GLY A 104 23.24 -8.72 -24.55
N VAL A 105 22.71 -8.95 -23.35
CA VAL A 105 21.31 -9.28 -23.13
C VAL A 105 20.82 -8.50 -21.90
N ASP A 106 19.75 -7.75 -22.06
CA ASP A 106 19.07 -7.08 -20.94
C ASP A 106 17.75 -7.79 -20.68
N VAL A 107 17.52 -8.23 -19.44
CA VAL A 107 16.30 -8.94 -19.03
C VAL A 107 15.57 -8.12 -17.97
N ALA A 108 14.36 -7.64 -18.28
CA ALA A 108 13.51 -6.90 -17.34
C ALA A 108 12.89 -7.88 -16.32
N VAL A 109 13.59 -8.13 -15.19
CA VAL A 109 13.12 -9.06 -14.16
C VAL A 109 11.97 -8.50 -13.32
N SER A 110 11.84 -7.18 -13.29
CA SER A 110 10.70 -6.44 -12.74
C SER A 110 10.53 -5.11 -13.48
N LYS A 111 9.53 -4.32 -13.11
CA LYS A 111 9.37 -2.95 -13.66
C LYS A 111 10.53 -2.02 -13.30
N ASP A 112 11.23 -2.32 -12.22
CA ASP A 112 12.26 -1.45 -11.64
C ASP A 112 13.66 -2.07 -11.66
N GLN A 113 13.80 -3.30 -12.18
CA GLN A 113 15.07 -4.02 -12.20
C GLN A 113 15.29 -4.72 -13.52
N THR A 114 16.44 -4.50 -14.10
CA THR A 114 16.92 -5.15 -15.31
C THR A 114 18.25 -5.85 -15.01
N VAL A 115 18.35 -7.12 -15.31
CA VAL A 115 19.64 -7.82 -15.32
C VAL A 115 20.27 -7.60 -16.69
N ARG A 116 21.36 -6.85 -16.70
CA ARG A 116 22.20 -6.65 -17.87
C ARG A 116 23.30 -7.69 -17.90
N LEU A 117 23.44 -8.34 -19.03
CA LEU A 117 24.49 -9.30 -19.31
C LEU A 117 25.34 -8.77 -20.46
N ASP A 118 26.63 -8.64 -20.26
CA ASP A 118 27.57 -8.21 -21.24
C ASP A 118 28.62 -9.31 -21.50
N ARG A 119 28.96 -9.52 -22.76
CA ARG A 119 29.99 -10.46 -23.16
C ARG A 119 31.32 -9.76 -23.28
N ASP A 120 32.33 -10.25 -22.60
CA ASP A 120 33.73 -9.84 -22.76
C ASP A 120 34.63 -11.00 -23.16
N MET A 121 35.95 -10.78 -23.16
CA MET A 121 36.94 -11.82 -23.52
C MET A 121 37.01 -12.97 -22.50
N LEU A 122 36.46 -12.80 -21.31
CA LEU A 122 36.47 -13.79 -20.22
C LEU A 122 35.11 -14.54 -20.08
N GLY A 123 34.10 -14.14 -20.87
CA GLY A 123 32.77 -14.74 -20.86
C GLY A 123 31.67 -13.73 -20.57
N TRP A 124 30.57 -14.23 -20.03
CA TRP A 124 29.40 -13.42 -19.67
C TRP A 124 29.52 -12.86 -18.25
N ARG A 125 29.27 -11.56 -18.10
CA ARG A 125 29.16 -10.86 -16.82
C ARG A 125 27.77 -10.30 -16.66
N SER A 126 27.28 -10.30 -15.43
CA SER A 126 25.97 -9.77 -15.09
C SER A 126 26.06 -8.55 -14.17
N GLN A 127 25.11 -7.65 -14.34
CA GLN A 127 24.91 -6.49 -13.49
C GLN A 127 23.40 -6.30 -13.27
N LEU A 128 23.00 -6.09 -12.02
CA LEU A 128 21.64 -5.63 -11.73
C LEU A 128 21.57 -4.11 -11.88
N ILE A 129 20.75 -3.66 -12.82
CA ILE A 129 20.45 -2.23 -13.04
C ILE A 129 19.11 -1.94 -12.38
N GLU A 130 19.11 -1.02 -11.44
CA GLU A 130 17.90 -0.51 -10.84
C GLU A 130 17.45 0.76 -11.54
N THR A 131 16.18 0.79 -11.97
CA THR A 131 15.59 1.99 -12.58
C THR A 131 15.46 3.06 -11.49
N PRO A 132 16.02 4.25 -11.66
CA PRO A 132 15.85 5.32 -10.69
C PRO A 132 14.37 5.69 -10.58
N ILE A 133 13.87 5.73 -9.35
CA ILE A 133 12.50 6.12 -9.05
C ILE A 133 12.54 7.48 -8.37
N PHE A 134 11.80 8.44 -8.92
CA PHE A 134 11.55 9.74 -8.29
C PHE A 134 10.23 9.65 -7.52
N ILE A 135 10.24 10.14 -6.29
CA ILE A 135 9.06 10.13 -5.44
C ILE A 135 8.60 11.57 -5.26
N ASP A 136 7.34 11.84 -5.62
CA ASP A 136 6.66 13.07 -5.28
C ASP A 136 5.38 12.79 -4.47
N THR A 137 4.75 13.83 -3.94
CA THR A 137 3.53 13.71 -3.14
C THR A 137 2.34 14.23 -3.93
N ILE A 138 1.33 13.39 -4.08
CA ILE A 138 0.06 13.72 -4.72
C ILE A 138 -1.02 13.89 -3.66
N TYR A 139 -1.88 14.87 -3.88
CA TYR A 139 -2.98 15.26 -3.02
C TYR A 139 -4.30 15.02 -3.74
N ALA A 140 -5.24 14.38 -3.08
CA ALA A 140 -6.57 14.20 -3.61
C ALA A 140 -7.63 14.38 -2.52
N ASN A 141 -8.78 14.88 -2.91
CA ASN A 141 -10.00 14.89 -2.13
C ASN A 141 -11.18 14.63 -3.06
N GLY A 142 -12.26 14.13 -2.51
CA GLY A 142 -13.47 13.87 -3.27
C GLY A 142 -14.67 13.71 -2.35
N GLU A 143 -15.85 14.01 -2.89
CA GLU A 143 -17.13 13.70 -2.28
C GLU A 143 -17.72 12.45 -2.93
N ILE A 144 -18.36 11.63 -2.15
CA ILE A 144 -18.97 10.40 -2.64
C ILE A 144 -20.41 10.69 -3.04
N SER A 145 -20.70 10.53 -4.31
CA SER A 145 -22.07 10.67 -4.86
C SER A 145 -22.84 9.34 -4.87
N ALA A 146 -22.17 8.23 -5.10
CA ALA A 146 -22.76 6.90 -5.17
C ALA A 146 -21.92 5.83 -4.49
N THR A 147 -20.68 5.64 -4.94
CA THR A 147 -19.75 4.65 -4.39
C THR A 147 -18.36 5.27 -4.16
N PHE A 148 -17.66 4.78 -3.15
CA PHE A 148 -16.28 5.19 -2.91
C PHE A 148 -15.38 4.87 -4.12
N TRP A 149 -15.50 3.66 -4.67
CA TRP A 149 -14.76 3.26 -5.87
C TRP A 149 -14.94 4.24 -7.02
N GLY A 150 -16.20 4.57 -7.35
CA GLY A 150 -16.49 5.52 -8.44
C GLY A 150 -15.94 6.91 -8.20
N SER A 151 -15.98 7.40 -6.95
CA SER A 151 -15.46 8.72 -6.60
C SER A 151 -13.94 8.82 -6.73
N VAL A 152 -13.20 7.73 -6.47
CA VAL A 152 -11.72 7.71 -6.61
C VAL A 152 -11.32 7.47 -8.06
N VAL A 153 -11.94 6.48 -8.75
CA VAL A 153 -11.59 6.16 -10.15
C VAL A 153 -11.82 7.35 -11.07
N ASN A 154 -12.91 8.10 -10.87
CA ASN A 154 -13.26 9.25 -11.70
C ASN A 154 -12.74 10.59 -11.14
N ASN A 155 -11.83 10.58 -10.18
CA ASN A 155 -11.29 11.80 -9.58
C ASN A 155 -10.31 12.49 -10.54
N ASP A 156 -10.60 13.74 -10.89
CA ASP A 156 -9.79 14.54 -11.81
C ASP A 156 -8.36 14.77 -11.31
N LYS A 157 -8.14 14.78 -10.00
CA LYS A 157 -6.82 14.96 -9.39
C LYS A 157 -5.92 13.72 -9.51
N LEU A 158 -6.50 12.57 -9.89
CA LEU A 158 -5.79 11.31 -10.05
C LEU A 158 -5.59 10.93 -11.54
N THR A 159 -5.79 11.87 -12.46
CA THR A 159 -5.67 11.60 -13.92
C THR A 159 -4.26 11.21 -14.35
N SER A 160 -3.23 11.58 -13.58
CA SER A 160 -1.85 11.15 -13.80
C SER A 160 -1.62 9.65 -13.52
N LEU A 161 -2.50 9.00 -12.76
CA LEU A 161 -2.45 7.56 -12.51
C LEU A 161 -3.32 6.82 -13.52
N ASN A 162 -2.84 5.67 -13.99
CA ASN A 162 -3.62 4.77 -14.81
C ASN A 162 -4.74 4.08 -13.98
N PHE A 163 -5.59 3.33 -14.64
CA PHE A 163 -6.73 2.65 -14.00
C PHE A 163 -6.32 1.62 -12.94
N GLU A 164 -5.24 0.85 -13.21
CA GLU A 164 -4.74 -0.17 -12.26
C GLU A 164 -4.22 0.47 -10.99
N ASP A 165 -3.45 1.56 -11.11
CA ASP A 165 -2.90 2.28 -9.96
C ASP A 165 -3.97 2.96 -9.12
N ARG A 166 -5.05 3.47 -9.74
CA ARG A 166 -6.21 3.99 -9.00
C ARG A 166 -6.93 2.89 -8.22
N ASN A 167 -7.05 1.68 -8.78
CA ASN A 167 -7.60 0.54 -8.06
C ASN A 167 -6.70 0.10 -6.90
N LEU A 168 -5.37 0.08 -7.08
CA LEU A 168 -4.43 -0.18 -5.99
C LEU A 168 -4.57 0.84 -4.86
N LEU A 169 -4.75 2.12 -5.20
CA LEU A 169 -4.97 3.17 -4.21
C LEU A 169 -6.28 2.97 -3.44
N ILE A 170 -7.36 2.56 -4.12
CA ILE A 170 -8.63 2.21 -3.47
C ILE A 170 -8.44 1.03 -2.53
N ASP A 171 -7.74 -0.02 -2.95
CA ASP A 171 -7.42 -1.17 -2.11
C ASP A 171 -6.58 -0.78 -0.87
N HIS A 172 -5.65 0.17 -1.02
CA HIS A 172 -4.88 0.69 0.11
C HIS A 172 -5.78 1.45 1.09
N LEU A 173 -6.64 2.33 0.61
CA LEU A 173 -7.58 3.09 1.44
C LEU A 173 -8.59 2.16 2.13
N ASP A 174 -9.15 1.18 1.42
CA ASP A 174 -10.04 0.16 2.01
C ASP A 174 -9.30 -0.61 3.11
N LYS A 175 -8.08 -1.09 2.85
CA LYS A 175 -7.27 -1.78 3.84
C LYS A 175 -6.96 -0.94 5.08
N VAL A 176 -6.73 0.34 4.91
CA VAL A 176 -6.44 1.26 6.02
C VAL A 176 -7.68 1.49 6.88
N PHE A 177 -8.84 1.75 6.28
CA PHE A 177 -10.05 2.12 7.01
C PHE A 177 -11.03 0.96 7.27
N GLN A 178 -10.78 -0.25 6.78
CA GLN A 178 -11.68 -1.41 6.91
C GLN A 178 -12.01 -1.80 8.36
N TRP A 179 -11.26 -1.30 9.33
CA TRP A 179 -11.51 -1.53 10.75
C TRP A 179 -12.39 -0.47 11.40
N GLN A 180 -12.54 0.69 10.75
CA GLN A 180 -13.40 1.78 11.23
C GLN A 180 -14.73 1.79 10.49
N MET A 181 -14.74 1.38 9.22
CA MET A 181 -15.96 1.41 8.40
C MET A 181 -15.99 0.30 7.34
N ASP A 182 -17.19 -0.13 6.98
CA ASP A 182 -17.43 -1.02 5.85
C ASP A 182 -17.79 -0.18 4.61
N PHE A 183 -16.82 0.01 3.72
CA PHE A 183 -16.98 0.78 2.48
C PHE A 183 -18.12 0.29 1.58
N SER A 184 -18.50 -0.98 1.70
CA SER A 184 -19.59 -1.56 0.88
C SER A 184 -20.98 -1.28 1.45
N ARG A 185 -21.10 -0.85 2.72
CA ARG A 185 -22.40 -0.78 3.44
C ARG A 185 -22.65 0.50 4.21
N GLN A 186 -21.61 1.12 4.73
CA GLN A 186 -21.73 2.29 5.60
C GLN A 186 -21.58 3.61 4.86
N ILE A 187 -20.98 3.59 3.68
CA ILE A 187 -20.76 4.77 2.87
C ILE A 187 -22.07 5.34 2.35
N ARG A 188 -22.21 6.64 2.39
CA ARG A 188 -23.40 7.40 1.97
C ARG A 188 -23.01 8.53 1.01
N PRO A 189 -23.92 8.95 0.13
CA PRO A 189 -23.76 10.22 -0.58
C PRO A 189 -23.56 11.38 0.40
N GLY A 190 -22.58 12.25 0.11
CA GLY A 190 -22.14 13.33 0.97
C GLY A 190 -20.99 12.99 1.90
N ASP A 191 -20.64 11.70 2.08
CA ASP A 191 -19.37 11.32 2.68
C ASP A 191 -18.21 11.82 1.81
N ASN A 192 -17.09 12.13 2.43
CA ASN A 192 -15.97 12.70 1.70
C ASN A 192 -14.64 12.18 2.24
N TYR A 193 -13.61 12.36 1.43
CA TYR A 193 -12.25 11.95 1.77
C TYR A 193 -11.23 12.97 1.31
N ARG A 194 -10.09 12.96 1.95
CA ARG A 194 -8.86 13.61 1.47
C ARG A 194 -7.66 12.76 1.88
N PHE A 195 -6.67 12.71 1.02
CA PHE A 195 -5.45 11.96 1.30
C PHE A 195 -4.25 12.51 0.56
N ALA A 196 -3.07 12.23 1.12
CA ALA A 196 -1.77 12.47 0.52
C ALA A 196 -1.05 11.13 0.38
N PHE A 197 -0.47 10.87 -0.80
CA PHE A 197 0.27 9.64 -1.06
C PHE A 197 1.50 9.91 -1.92
N GLU A 198 2.49 9.04 -1.80
CA GLU A 198 3.67 9.03 -2.66
C GLU A 198 3.29 8.57 -4.06
N ARG A 199 3.81 9.25 -5.07
CA ARG A 199 3.76 8.79 -6.45
C ARG A 199 5.17 8.49 -6.91
N GLU A 200 5.39 7.28 -7.36
CA GLU A 200 6.65 6.84 -7.95
C GLU A 200 6.63 7.14 -9.45
N VAL A 201 7.62 7.89 -9.91
CA VAL A 201 7.78 8.28 -11.31
C VAL A 201 9.10 7.74 -11.84
N ARG A 202 9.07 7.09 -12.99
CA ARG A 202 10.24 6.55 -13.69
C ARG A 202 10.68 7.46 -14.82
N PRO A 203 11.93 7.32 -15.29
CA PRO A 203 12.46 8.13 -16.40
C PRO A 203 11.68 7.99 -17.72
N ASP A 204 11.00 6.86 -17.93
CA ASP A 204 10.13 6.62 -19.09
C ASP A 204 8.77 7.32 -18.99
N GLY A 205 8.52 8.05 -17.89
CA GLY A 205 7.26 8.72 -17.60
C GLY A 205 6.18 7.80 -17.01
N SER A 206 6.46 6.52 -16.83
CA SER A 206 5.52 5.62 -16.14
C SER A 206 5.41 5.98 -14.66
N MET A 207 4.21 5.89 -14.12
CA MET A 207 3.89 6.27 -12.75
C MET A 207 3.19 5.15 -12.02
N ARG A 208 3.38 5.09 -10.70
CA ARG A 208 2.69 4.15 -9.82
C ARG A 208 2.30 4.85 -8.52
N ALA A 209 1.13 4.49 -7.99
CA ALA A 209 0.76 4.86 -6.62
C ALA A 209 1.69 4.15 -5.63
N GLY A 210 2.37 4.92 -4.81
CA GLY A 210 3.23 4.46 -3.75
C GLY A 210 2.49 4.39 -2.41
N ARG A 211 3.18 4.80 -1.35
CA ARG A 211 2.69 4.76 0.03
C ARG A 211 1.66 5.85 0.31
N LEU A 212 0.57 5.48 0.98
CA LEU A 212 -0.34 6.45 1.58
C LEU A 212 0.36 7.09 2.79
N LEU A 213 0.52 8.42 2.79
CA LEU A 213 1.18 9.16 3.86
C LEU A 213 0.21 9.57 4.96
N ALA A 214 -0.93 10.09 4.55
CA ALA A 214 -2.00 10.52 5.45
C ALA A 214 -3.33 10.47 4.72
N ALA A 215 -4.39 10.11 5.44
CA ALA A 215 -5.75 10.15 4.93
C ALA A 215 -6.74 10.57 6.02
N GLU A 216 -7.77 11.27 5.58
CA GLU A 216 -8.97 11.55 6.36
C GLU A 216 -10.18 11.08 5.57
N PHE A 217 -11.06 10.37 6.22
CA PHE A 217 -12.36 9.96 5.69
C PHE A 217 -13.46 10.46 6.60
N VAL A 218 -14.43 11.20 6.07
CA VAL A 218 -15.59 11.68 6.82
C VAL A 218 -16.79 10.83 6.46
N ASN A 219 -17.23 9.98 7.40
CA ASN A 219 -18.41 9.12 7.22
C ASN A 219 -19.54 9.60 8.12
N SER A 220 -20.66 9.97 7.52
CA SER A 220 -21.84 10.50 8.23
C SER A 220 -21.49 11.67 9.18
N GLY A 221 -20.53 12.50 8.77
CA GLY A 221 -20.03 13.65 9.52
C GLY A 221 -18.95 13.33 10.57
N THR A 222 -18.61 12.06 10.80
CA THR A 222 -17.54 11.66 11.72
C THR A 222 -16.22 11.53 10.97
N PRO A 223 -15.15 12.27 11.33
CA PRO A 223 -13.86 12.15 10.72
C PRO A 223 -13.07 10.96 11.28
N TYR A 224 -12.45 10.20 10.41
CA TYR A 224 -11.50 9.13 10.70
C TYR A 224 -10.16 9.50 10.08
N HIS A 225 -9.08 9.37 10.84
CA HIS A 225 -7.75 9.74 10.39
C HIS A 225 -6.86 8.51 10.32
N ALA A 226 -5.95 8.49 9.37
CA ALA A 226 -4.94 7.46 9.24
C ALA A 226 -3.63 8.12 8.81
N ILE A 227 -2.65 8.13 9.69
CA ILE A 227 -1.32 8.70 9.47
C ILE A 227 -0.32 7.56 9.47
N PHE A 228 0.46 7.45 8.41
CA PHE A 228 1.52 6.45 8.33
C PHE A 228 2.65 6.76 9.31
N PHE A 229 3.17 5.75 9.99
CA PHE A 229 4.35 5.86 10.82
C PHE A 229 5.17 4.57 10.78
N ASP A 230 6.47 4.72 10.65
CA ASP A 230 7.42 3.62 10.59
C ASP A 230 8.43 3.75 11.74
N PRO A 231 8.19 3.05 12.88
CA PRO A 231 9.08 3.13 14.04
C PRO A 231 10.50 2.68 13.74
N ASN A 232 10.67 1.70 12.86
CA ASN A 232 11.96 1.07 12.59
C ASN A 232 12.72 1.70 11.41
N GLY A 233 12.03 2.50 10.57
CA GLY A 233 12.61 3.05 9.34
C GLY A 233 12.90 2.00 8.26
N ASP A 234 12.28 0.82 8.36
CA ASP A 234 12.50 -0.31 7.45
C ASP A 234 11.45 -0.38 6.30
N GLY A 235 10.61 0.63 6.19
CA GLY A 235 9.53 0.72 5.22
C GLY A 235 8.27 -0.05 5.59
N ARG A 236 8.23 -0.73 6.76
CA ARG A 236 7.14 -1.59 7.23
C ARG A 236 6.29 -0.94 8.33
N GLY A 237 6.08 0.35 8.24
CA GLY A 237 5.24 1.10 9.18
C GLY A 237 3.77 0.68 9.16
N SER A 238 2.99 1.31 10.03
CA SER A 238 1.55 1.11 10.16
C SER A 238 0.84 2.46 10.15
N TYR A 239 -0.50 2.43 10.28
CA TYR A 239 -1.32 3.62 10.34
C TYR A 239 -1.87 3.83 11.74
N PHE A 240 -1.83 5.08 12.18
CA PHE A 240 -2.29 5.51 13.49
C PHE A 240 -3.22 6.71 13.34
N ASP A 241 -4.13 6.87 14.28
CA ASP A 241 -4.95 8.07 14.38
C ASP A 241 -4.15 9.24 14.97
N LEU A 242 -4.79 10.38 15.21
CA LEU A 242 -4.09 11.58 15.71
C LEU A 242 -3.58 11.43 17.14
N ASP A 243 -4.13 10.50 17.91
CA ASP A 243 -3.73 10.22 19.30
C ASP A 243 -2.59 9.16 19.37
N GLY A 244 -2.25 8.54 18.24
CA GLY A 244 -1.26 7.47 18.16
C GLY A 244 -1.84 6.09 18.43
N GLU A 245 -3.15 5.96 18.46
CA GLU A 245 -3.82 4.69 18.52
C GLU A 245 -3.81 4.01 17.15
N SER A 246 -3.63 2.69 17.14
CA SER A 246 -3.59 1.96 15.88
C SER A 246 -4.94 2.01 15.16
N VAL A 247 -4.91 2.47 13.91
CA VAL A 247 -6.07 2.38 13.01
C VAL A 247 -6.42 0.92 12.74
N ARG A 248 -5.43 0.05 12.72
CA ARG A 248 -5.60 -1.40 12.56
C ARG A 248 -6.14 -1.99 13.86
N ARG A 249 -7.25 -2.72 13.78
CA ARG A 249 -7.73 -3.53 14.91
C ARG A 249 -7.11 -4.92 14.87
N ALA A 250 -7.08 -5.57 16.03
CA ALA A 250 -6.58 -6.93 16.14
C ALA A 250 -7.34 -7.91 15.22
N PHE A 251 -8.59 -7.62 14.86
CA PHE A 251 -9.39 -8.44 13.97
C PHE A 251 -10.06 -7.62 12.88
N LEU A 252 -10.15 -8.18 11.66
CA LEU A 252 -10.98 -7.64 10.59
C LEU A 252 -12.45 -7.65 11.01
N LEU A 253 -13.18 -6.63 10.61
CA LEU A 253 -14.65 -6.57 10.80
C LEU A 253 -15.39 -7.68 10.03
N LYS A 254 -14.81 -8.16 8.94
CA LYS A 254 -15.39 -9.20 8.09
C LYS A 254 -14.32 -10.13 7.52
N PRO A 255 -14.54 -11.45 7.53
CA PRO A 255 -13.59 -12.43 7.02
C PRO A 255 -13.62 -12.62 5.49
N LEU A 256 -14.56 -11.99 4.78
CA LEU A 256 -14.74 -12.12 3.33
C LEU A 256 -15.66 -11.04 2.77
N SER A 257 -15.67 -10.88 1.44
CA SER A 257 -16.74 -10.16 0.74
C SER A 257 -18.01 -11.01 0.74
N TYR A 258 -19.14 -10.46 1.20
CA TYR A 258 -20.38 -11.21 1.35
C TYR A 258 -21.60 -10.43 0.82
N ARG A 259 -22.63 -11.13 0.40
CA ARG A 259 -23.88 -10.52 -0.09
C ARG A 259 -24.75 -10.00 1.05
N ARG A 260 -24.91 -10.80 2.10
CA ARG A 260 -25.70 -10.46 3.30
C ARG A 260 -25.32 -11.36 4.47
N ILE A 261 -25.66 -10.95 5.67
CA ILE A 261 -25.65 -11.82 6.85
C ILE A 261 -26.96 -12.64 6.81
N SER A 262 -26.84 -13.95 6.65
CA SER A 262 -27.97 -14.89 6.61
C SER A 262 -28.33 -15.46 7.97
N GLY A 263 -27.39 -15.45 8.93
CA GLY A 263 -27.59 -15.89 10.30
C GLY A 263 -26.80 -15.04 11.28
N ARG A 264 -27.50 -14.44 12.26
CA ARG A 264 -26.85 -13.70 13.37
C ARG A 264 -26.62 -14.62 14.55
N PHE A 265 -25.69 -14.23 15.41
CA PHE A 265 -25.46 -14.86 16.73
C PHE A 265 -26.77 -14.84 17.55
N SER A 266 -27.10 -15.99 18.17
CA SER A 266 -28.35 -16.12 18.95
C SER A 266 -28.22 -17.21 19.99
N SER A 267 -28.73 -16.98 21.19
CA SER A 267 -28.83 -17.98 22.25
C SER A 267 -29.89 -19.08 21.95
N GLY A 268 -30.88 -18.77 21.09
CA GLY A 268 -31.88 -19.73 20.67
C GLY A 268 -32.67 -19.24 19.46
N ARG A 269 -32.52 -19.94 18.33
CA ARG A 269 -33.32 -19.73 17.10
C ARG A 269 -33.83 -21.07 16.58
N ARG A 270 -34.94 -21.05 15.84
CA ARG A 270 -35.41 -22.23 15.13
C ARG A 270 -34.40 -22.61 14.04
N HIS A 271 -33.83 -23.83 14.17
CA HIS A 271 -32.84 -24.30 13.20
C HIS A 271 -33.51 -24.63 11.87
N PRO A 272 -33.06 -24.08 10.72
CA PRO A 272 -33.77 -24.20 9.44
C PRO A 272 -33.88 -25.63 8.91
N VAL A 273 -32.93 -26.50 9.26
CA VAL A 273 -32.93 -27.91 8.82
C VAL A 273 -33.55 -28.85 9.87
N LEU A 274 -33.19 -28.68 11.13
CA LEU A 274 -33.60 -29.59 12.21
C LEU A 274 -34.96 -29.24 12.84
N ASN A 275 -35.49 -28.07 12.52
CA ASN A 275 -36.76 -27.54 13.02
C ASN A 275 -36.87 -27.51 14.57
N THR A 276 -35.76 -27.49 15.27
CA THR A 276 -35.64 -27.41 16.72
C THR A 276 -35.04 -26.07 17.14
N ILE A 277 -35.30 -25.63 18.38
CA ILE A 277 -34.66 -24.43 18.92
C ILE A 277 -33.22 -24.77 19.28
N ARG A 278 -32.27 -24.12 18.63
CA ARG A 278 -30.84 -24.27 18.89
C ARG A 278 -30.14 -22.93 18.94
N ALA A 279 -29.10 -22.85 19.75
CA ALA A 279 -28.20 -21.70 19.73
C ALA A 279 -27.44 -21.62 18.39
N HIS A 280 -27.28 -20.42 17.86
CA HIS A 280 -26.39 -20.11 16.75
C HIS A 280 -25.19 -19.31 17.29
N ARG A 281 -24.06 -19.97 17.41
CA ARG A 281 -22.88 -19.48 18.13
C ARG A 281 -21.89 -18.73 17.22
N GLY A 282 -22.34 -18.26 16.06
CA GLY A 282 -21.53 -17.53 15.10
C GLY A 282 -22.35 -16.64 14.19
N ILE A 283 -21.73 -16.13 13.15
CA ILE A 283 -22.36 -15.35 12.08
C ILE A 283 -22.28 -16.15 10.78
N ASP A 284 -23.39 -16.23 10.05
CA ASP A 284 -23.41 -16.80 8.72
C ASP A 284 -23.36 -15.69 7.67
N TYR A 285 -22.26 -15.65 6.92
CA TYR A 285 -22.05 -14.72 5.81
C TYR A 285 -22.39 -15.42 4.49
N ALA A 286 -23.53 -15.07 3.85
CA ALA A 286 -23.90 -15.60 2.56
C ALA A 286 -23.02 -15.03 1.45
N ALA A 287 -22.31 -15.91 0.75
CA ALA A 287 -21.43 -15.58 -0.36
C ALA A 287 -21.40 -16.74 -1.36
N ASP A 288 -20.94 -16.47 -2.59
CA ASP A 288 -20.86 -17.50 -3.62
C ASP A 288 -19.77 -18.54 -3.30
N THR A 289 -20.02 -19.78 -3.71
CA THR A 289 -19.00 -20.85 -3.58
C THR A 289 -17.72 -20.42 -4.29
N GLY A 290 -16.59 -20.59 -3.63
CA GLY A 290 -15.29 -20.17 -4.15
C GLY A 290 -14.87 -18.75 -3.75
N THR A 291 -15.73 -17.97 -3.07
CA THR A 291 -15.34 -16.66 -2.51
C THR A 291 -14.18 -16.86 -1.52
N PRO A 292 -13.07 -16.10 -1.64
CA PRO A 292 -11.95 -16.21 -0.71
C PRO A 292 -12.34 -15.87 0.72
N ILE A 293 -11.88 -16.68 1.68
CA ILE A 293 -12.02 -16.47 3.12
C ILE A 293 -10.65 -16.07 3.67
N MET A 294 -10.61 -14.96 4.39
CA MET A 294 -9.40 -14.38 4.97
C MET A 294 -9.31 -14.68 6.47
N ALA A 295 -8.08 -14.89 6.95
CA ALA A 295 -7.78 -14.86 8.38
C ALA A 295 -8.09 -13.47 8.94
N THR A 296 -8.94 -13.39 9.96
CA THR A 296 -9.34 -12.08 10.52
C THR A 296 -8.28 -11.45 11.40
N SER A 297 -7.25 -12.20 11.81
CA SER A 297 -6.12 -11.72 12.61
C SER A 297 -4.89 -12.60 12.36
N ASP A 298 -3.72 -12.09 12.74
CA ASP A 298 -2.48 -12.87 12.78
C ASP A 298 -2.64 -14.06 13.73
N GLY A 299 -2.06 -15.21 13.40
CA GLY A 299 -2.17 -16.37 14.28
C GLY A 299 -1.54 -17.66 13.74
N VAL A 300 -1.86 -18.75 14.41
CA VAL A 300 -1.40 -20.09 14.04
C VAL A 300 -2.61 -20.98 13.82
N VAL A 301 -2.64 -21.70 12.69
CA VAL A 301 -3.69 -22.68 12.40
C VAL A 301 -3.60 -23.83 13.38
N ILE A 302 -4.66 -24.07 14.14
CA ILE A 302 -4.74 -25.16 15.14
C ILE A 302 -5.64 -26.31 14.70
N HIS A 303 -6.50 -26.09 13.70
CA HIS A 303 -7.30 -27.14 13.06
C HIS A 303 -7.49 -26.84 11.57
N ARG A 304 -7.44 -27.91 10.76
CA ARG A 304 -7.74 -27.88 9.34
C ARG A 304 -8.27 -29.25 8.92
N GLY A 305 -9.52 -29.34 8.55
CA GLY A 305 -10.15 -30.57 8.13
C GLY A 305 -11.65 -30.61 8.40
N PRO A 306 -12.30 -31.76 8.18
CA PRO A 306 -13.70 -31.97 8.54
C PRO A 306 -13.90 -31.88 10.06
N LYS A 307 -14.99 -31.20 10.50
CA LYS A 307 -15.33 -31.04 11.93
C LYS A 307 -16.86 -31.17 12.13
N GLY A 308 -17.35 -32.40 12.12
CA GLY A 308 -18.78 -32.70 12.36
C GLY A 308 -19.73 -31.87 11.48
N SER A 309 -20.73 -31.24 12.09
CA SER A 309 -21.71 -30.40 11.39
C SER A 309 -21.12 -29.14 10.74
N PHE A 310 -19.95 -28.71 11.16
CA PHE A 310 -19.24 -27.56 10.55
C PHE A 310 -18.65 -27.85 9.17
N GLY A 311 -18.55 -29.14 8.77
CA GLY A 311 -17.91 -29.51 7.52
C GLY A 311 -16.43 -29.18 7.50
N ASN A 312 -15.91 -28.80 6.35
CA ASN A 312 -14.52 -28.37 6.20
C ASN A 312 -14.28 -27.07 6.97
N THR A 313 -13.35 -27.12 7.92
CA THR A 313 -13.15 -26.09 8.93
C THR A 313 -11.67 -25.74 9.08
N VAL A 314 -11.37 -24.46 9.23
CA VAL A 314 -10.09 -23.96 9.72
C VAL A 314 -10.34 -23.27 11.06
N GLU A 315 -9.45 -23.51 12.04
CA GLU A 315 -9.39 -22.75 13.29
C GLU A 315 -8.02 -22.14 13.46
N ILE A 316 -8.00 -20.87 13.87
CA ILE A 316 -6.77 -20.10 14.07
C ILE A 316 -6.72 -19.62 15.51
N ARG A 317 -5.61 -19.88 16.20
CA ARG A 317 -5.30 -19.32 17.51
C ARG A 317 -4.49 -18.05 17.34
N HIS A 318 -4.94 -16.98 17.98
CA HIS A 318 -4.34 -15.65 17.95
C HIS A 318 -3.50 -15.39 19.21
N PRO A 319 -2.47 -14.48 19.14
CA PRO A 319 -1.59 -14.19 20.27
C PRO A 319 -2.32 -13.73 21.54
N ASN A 320 -3.46 -13.03 21.39
CA ASN A 320 -4.28 -12.52 22.48
C ASN A 320 -5.26 -13.54 23.11
N GLY A 321 -5.07 -14.84 22.82
CA GLY A 321 -5.87 -15.94 23.37
C GLY A 321 -7.22 -16.19 22.70
N TRP A 322 -7.58 -15.41 21.70
CA TRP A 322 -8.74 -15.68 20.86
C TRP A 322 -8.49 -16.85 19.92
N VAL A 323 -9.58 -17.53 19.57
CA VAL A 323 -9.62 -18.51 18.49
C VAL A 323 -10.72 -18.12 17.52
N THR A 324 -10.44 -18.09 16.24
CA THR A 324 -11.44 -17.92 15.19
C THR A 324 -11.67 -19.23 14.46
N ARG A 325 -12.94 -19.50 14.12
CA ARG A 325 -13.38 -20.68 13.38
C ARG A 325 -14.07 -20.27 12.09
N TYR A 326 -13.66 -20.92 11.00
CA TYR A 326 -14.16 -20.71 9.66
C TYR A 326 -14.67 -22.03 9.12
N ALA A 327 -15.97 -22.14 8.92
CA ALA A 327 -16.63 -23.44 8.62
C ALA A 327 -17.37 -23.42 7.26
N HIS A 328 -17.86 -24.60 6.85
CA HIS A 328 -18.56 -24.87 5.59
C HIS A 328 -17.74 -24.59 4.33
N MET A 329 -16.39 -24.66 4.42
CA MET A 329 -15.52 -24.40 3.28
C MET A 329 -15.70 -25.43 2.16
N SER A 330 -15.56 -25.00 0.91
CA SER A 330 -15.44 -25.87 -0.25
C SER A 330 -14.04 -26.44 -0.38
N GLN A 331 -13.04 -25.59 -0.15
CA GLN A 331 -11.63 -25.94 -0.34
C GLN A 331 -10.75 -25.11 0.61
N PHE A 332 -9.66 -25.70 1.05
CA PHE A 332 -8.59 -25.04 1.79
C PHE A 332 -7.58 -24.42 0.83
N ARG A 333 -6.98 -23.30 1.18
CA ARG A 333 -5.85 -22.74 0.44
C ARG A 333 -4.65 -23.69 0.50
N SER A 334 -3.94 -23.84 -0.62
CA SER A 334 -2.67 -24.58 -0.67
C SER A 334 -1.65 -23.97 0.30
N GLY A 335 -0.93 -24.81 1.04
CA GLY A 335 0.05 -24.40 2.04
C GLY A 335 -0.53 -24.07 3.42
N VAL A 336 -1.84 -23.96 3.58
CA VAL A 336 -2.47 -23.79 4.90
C VAL A 336 -2.65 -25.16 5.57
N THR A 337 -1.84 -25.46 6.58
CA THR A 337 -1.88 -26.70 7.37
C THR A 337 -1.83 -26.38 8.86
N VAL A 338 -2.13 -27.37 9.72
CA VAL A 338 -1.97 -27.18 11.18
C VAL A 338 -0.52 -26.82 11.48
N GLY A 339 -0.31 -25.78 12.29
CA GLY A 339 0.99 -25.19 12.59
C GLY A 339 1.41 -24.05 11.66
N THR A 340 0.72 -23.84 10.53
CA THR A 340 1.02 -22.71 9.63
C THR A 340 0.74 -21.38 10.34
N ARG A 341 1.71 -20.46 10.30
CA ARG A 341 1.49 -19.07 10.67
C ARG A 341 0.77 -18.36 9.53
N VAL A 342 -0.26 -17.64 9.85
CA VAL A 342 -1.03 -16.79 8.92
C VAL A 342 -1.05 -15.37 9.42
N HIS A 343 -1.05 -14.43 8.48
CA HIS A 343 -1.23 -13.00 8.77
C HIS A 343 -2.68 -12.59 8.53
N GLN A 344 -3.07 -11.50 9.16
CA GLN A 344 -4.37 -10.88 8.91
C GLN A 344 -4.53 -10.60 7.41
N SER A 345 -5.71 -10.92 6.86
CA SER A 345 -6.04 -10.86 5.42
C SER A 345 -5.45 -11.98 4.55
N ASP A 346 -4.66 -12.90 5.09
CA ASP A 346 -4.24 -14.07 4.32
C ASP A 346 -5.45 -14.94 3.94
N VAL A 347 -5.53 -15.34 2.67
CA VAL A 347 -6.57 -16.28 2.24
C VAL A 347 -6.27 -17.67 2.82
N ILE A 348 -7.21 -18.23 3.58
CA ILE A 348 -7.09 -19.54 4.25
C ILE A 348 -7.93 -20.65 3.59
N GLY A 349 -8.88 -20.28 2.77
CA GLY A 349 -9.77 -21.20 2.07
C GLY A 349 -10.87 -20.47 1.31
N TYR A 350 -11.89 -21.20 0.91
CA TYR A 350 -12.94 -20.70 0.02
C TYR A 350 -14.31 -21.12 0.51
N VAL A 351 -15.30 -20.25 0.36
CA VAL A 351 -16.70 -20.50 0.74
C VAL A 351 -17.24 -21.75 0.02
N GLY A 352 -18.02 -22.52 0.75
CA GLY A 352 -18.70 -23.70 0.25
C GLY A 352 -20.02 -23.96 0.95
N MET A 353 -20.38 -25.24 0.99
CA MET A 353 -21.60 -25.76 1.61
C MET A 353 -21.33 -27.13 2.26
N SER A 354 -20.12 -27.39 2.76
CA SER A 354 -19.80 -28.66 3.39
C SER A 354 -20.41 -28.75 4.78
N GLY A 355 -20.71 -29.98 5.27
CA GLY A 355 -21.36 -30.22 6.55
C GLY A 355 -22.86 -29.90 6.54
N LEU A 356 -23.38 -29.38 7.65
CA LEU A 356 -24.82 -29.08 7.82
C LEU A 356 -25.13 -27.65 7.39
N ALA A 357 -25.25 -27.44 6.08
CA ALA A 357 -25.53 -26.15 5.48
C ALA A 357 -26.70 -26.24 4.49
N THR A 358 -27.50 -25.17 4.36
CA THR A 358 -28.65 -25.08 3.44
C THR A 358 -28.35 -24.36 2.13
N GLY A 359 -27.20 -23.71 2.05
CA GLY A 359 -26.74 -22.96 0.89
C GLY A 359 -25.32 -22.45 1.12
N PRO A 360 -24.65 -21.94 0.08
CA PRO A 360 -23.28 -21.46 0.21
C PRO A 360 -23.16 -20.27 1.18
N HIS A 361 -22.36 -20.44 2.21
CA HIS A 361 -22.05 -19.41 3.20
C HIS A 361 -20.78 -19.76 3.99
N LEU A 362 -20.19 -18.77 4.63
CA LEU A 362 -19.21 -18.97 5.69
C LEU A 362 -19.93 -18.89 7.05
N HIS A 363 -19.78 -19.92 7.89
CA HIS A 363 -20.08 -19.81 9.31
C HIS A 363 -18.80 -19.40 10.05
N TYR A 364 -18.86 -18.25 10.75
CA TYR A 364 -17.73 -17.65 11.43
C TYR A 364 -17.99 -17.51 12.92
N GLU A 365 -17.09 -18.03 13.74
CA GLU A 365 -17.15 -17.92 15.20
C GLU A 365 -15.90 -17.25 15.76
N MET A 366 -16.09 -16.49 16.83
CA MET A 366 -15.02 -15.99 17.70
C MET A 366 -15.15 -16.64 19.07
N LEU A 367 -14.05 -17.20 19.56
CA LEU A 367 -14.00 -17.92 20.84
C LEU A 367 -12.88 -17.36 21.71
N GLN A 368 -13.16 -17.21 23.00
CA GLN A 368 -12.14 -16.94 24.01
C GLN A 368 -12.38 -17.88 25.19
N ASN A 369 -11.35 -18.60 25.63
CA ASN A 369 -11.43 -19.59 26.68
C ASN A 369 -12.55 -20.65 26.44
N GLY A 370 -12.76 -21.05 25.18
CA GLY A 370 -13.77 -22.02 24.76
C GLY A 370 -15.21 -21.50 24.69
N ARG A 371 -15.47 -20.24 25.06
CA ARG A 371 -16.79 -19.60 24.99
C ARG A 371 -16.88 -18.78 23.69
N GLN A 372 -17.99 -18.91 22.98
CA GLN A 372 -18.29 -18.11 21.79
C GLN A 372 -18.84 -16.73 22.15
N PHE A 373 -18.44 -15.74 21.38
CA PHE A 373 -18.88 -14.35 21.45
C PHE A 373 -19.50 -13.93 20.11
N ASP A 374 -20.39 -12.96 20.16
CA ASP A 374 -20.95 -12.41 18.92
C ASP A 374 -19.92 -11.56 18.20
N PRO A 375 -19.46 -11.99 17.02
CA PRO A 375 -18.43 -11.25 16.26
C PRO A 375 -18.81 -9.82 15.88
N LEU A 376 -20.10 -9.47 15.88
CA LEU A 376 -20.59 -8.13 15.52
C LEU A 376 -20.68 -7.17 16.69
N SER A 377 -20.64 -7.68 17.92
CA SER A 377 -20.82 -6.87 19.14
C SER A 377 -19.68 -6.98 20.14
N VAL A 378 -18.74 -7.91 19.91
CA VAL A 378 -17.56 -8.03 20.79
C VAL A 378 -16.66 -6.82 20.62
N ASP A 379 -16.30 -6.21 21.74
CA ASP A 379 -15.28 -5.17 21.78
C ASP A 379 -13.92 -5.81 21.54
N LEU A 380 -13.39 -5.60 20.33
CA LEU A 380 -12.12 -6.16 19.91
C LEU A 380 -11.00 -5.18 20.25
N PRO A 381 -9.89 -5.66 20.81
CA PRO A 381 -8.76 -4.79 21.09
C PRO A 381 -8.29 -4.08 19.84
N ALA A 382 -7.91 -2.82 19.97
CA ALA A 382 -7.15 -2.11 18.96
C ALA A 382 -5.82 -2.86 18.69
N GLY A 383 -5.18 -2.59 17.57
CA GLY A 383 -3.79 -2.97 17.37
C GLY A 383 -2.88 -2.25 18.37
N ASP A 384 -1.61 -2.62 18.41
CA ASP A 384 -0.66 -1.96 19.31
C ASP A 384 -0.55 -0.46 18.94
N PRO A 385 -0.69 0.44 19.92
CA PRO A 385 -0.48 1.87 19.69
C PRO A 385 0.98 2.16 19.37
N VAL A 386 1.27 3.40 19.02
CA VAL A 386 2.66 3.87 18.87
C VAL A 386 3.43 3.58 20.17
N PRO A 387 4.60 2.92 20.09
CA PRO A 387 5.41 2.64 21.28
C PRO A 387 5.72 3.91 22.07
N ALA A 388 5.69 3.83 23.42
CA ALA A 388 5.90 4.99 24.27
C ALA A 388 7.22 5.72 23.98
N ASP A 389 8.28 4.96 23.66
CA ASP A 389 9.60 5.51 23.33
C ASP A 389 9.63 6.28 21.98
N ASP A 390 8.68 5.96 21.08
CA ASP A 390 8.54 6.60 19.77
C ASP A 390 7.55 7.77 19.76
N MET A 391 6.81 8.03 20.83
CA MET A 391 5.75 9.04 20.87
C MET A 391 6.21 10.45 20.52
N VAL A 392 7.45 10.82 20.89
CA VAL A 392 8.00 12.14 20.55
C VAL A 392 8.22 12.25 19.04
N ARG A 393 8.81 11.23 18.44
CA ARG A 393 9.04 11.15 16.99
C ARG A 393 7.70 11.08 16.24
N TRP A 394 6.78 10.26 16.73
CA TRP A 394 5.41 10.16 16.21
C TRP A 394 4.73 11.52 16.10
N ARG A 395 4.69 12.29 17.19
CA ARG A 395 4.05 13.61 17.21
C ARG A 395 4.65 14.57 16.18
N SER A 396 5.96 14.54 16.02
CA SER A 396 6.65 15.36 15.02
C SER A 396 6.28 14.96 13.60
N GLU A 397 6.36 13.65 13.28
CA GLU A 397 6.03 13.14 11.94
C GLU A 397 4.53 13.27 11.66
N MET A 398 3.67 12.98 12.64
CA MET A 398 2.23 13.14 12.55
C MET A 398 1.85 14.58 12.21
N THR A 399 2.43 15.56 12.93
CA THR A 399 2.17 16.98 12.65
C THR A 399 2.54 17.35 11.22
N GLY A 400 3.70 16.88 10.74
CA GLY A 400 4.12 17.11 9.36
C GLY A 400 3.17 16.47 8.34
N ARG A 401 2.82 15.20 8.52
CA ARG A 401 1.95 14.45 7.61
C ARG A 401 0.49 14.92 7.66
N TYR A 402 -0.02 15.23 8.85
CA TYR A 402 -1.34 15.83 9.00
C TYR A 402 -1.38 17.21 8.35
N GLY A 403 -0.30 17.99 8.46
CA GLY A 403 -0.14 19.26 7.74
C GLY A 403 -0.32 19.14 6.24
N LEU A 404 0.04 17.98 5.63
CA LEU A 404 -0.25 17.75 4.20
C LEU A 404 -1.77 17.71 3.95
N LEU A 405 -2.55 17.10 4.84
CA LEU A 405 -4.01 17.08 4.69
C LEU A 405 -4.62 18.48 4.87
N GLU A 406 -4.06 19.32 5.73
CA GLU A 406 -4.54 20.68 5.95
C GLU A 406 -4.41 21.56 4.70
N THR A 407 -3.50 21.23 3.78
CA THR A 407 -3.39 21.89 2.47
C THR A 407 -4.51 21.49 1.49
N ILE A 408 -5.24 20.43 1.79
CA ILE A 408 -6.30 19.88 0.94
C ILE A 408 -7.66 20.36 1.47
N PRO A 409 -8.49 21.06 0.68
CA PRO A 409 -9.81 21.48 1.12
C PRO A 409 -10.67 20.29 1.59
N ARG A 410 -11.33 20.44 2.75
CA ARG A 410 -12.40 19.52 3.15
C ARG A 410 -13.65 19.79 2.32
N LEU A 411 -14.31 18.69 1.93
CA LEU A 411 -15.57 18.74 1.20
C LEU A 411 -16.67 18.27 2.18
N GLY A 412 -17.66 19.14 2.42
CA GLY A 412 -18.80 18.80 3.29
C GLY A 412 -18.60 19.09 4.79
N PRO A 413 -19.67 18.95 5.58
CA PRO A 413 -19.69 19.26 7.01
C PRO A 413 -19.01 18.14 7.82
N VAL A 414 -18.26 18.54 8.84
CA VAL A 414 -17.72 17.66 9.90
C VAL A 414 -18.52 17.91 11.17
N ARG A 415 -19.01 16.87 11.82
CA ARG A 415 -19.57 17.00 13.17
C ARG A 415 -18.42 17.18 14.14
N THR A 416 -18.27 18.38 14.68
CA THR A 416 -17.47 18.61 15.88
C THR A 416 -18.27 18.11 17.06
N PHE A 417 -17.81 17.04 17.72
CA PHE A 417 -18.28 16.74 19.08
C PHE A 417 -17.71 17.84 19.98
N VAL A 418 -18.49 18.87 20.22
CA VAL A 418 -18.29 19.68 21.42
C VAL A 418 -18.69 18.72 22.55
N ALA A 419 -17.73 18.31 23.37
CA ALA A 419 -18.07 17.70 24.63
C ALA A 419 -18.95 18.70 25.37
N ASP A 420 -20.24 18.39 25.52
CA ASP A 420 -21.15 19.19 26.30
C ASP A 420 -20.54 19.24 27.71
N ALA A 421 -19.98 20.39 28.03
CA ALA A 421 -19.55 20.71 29.38
C ALA A 421 -20.81 20.80 30.21
N GLU A 422 -20.96 19.79 31.08
CA GLU A 422 -21.65 19.86 32.35
C GLU A 422 -23.10 20.38 32.32
N ASP A 423 -24.02 19.44 32.22
CA ASP A 423 -25.25 19.52 32.99
C ASP A 423 -24.89 19.18 34.47
N SER A 424 -24.33 20.17 35.16
CA SER A 424 -24.20 20.13 36.61
C SER A 424 -25.58 20.37 37.19
N PRO A 425 -26.16 19.46 37.98
CA PRO A 425 -27.44 19.73 38.64
C PRO A 425 -27.26 20.93 39.56
N GLU A 426 -28.09 21.96 39.37
CA GLU A 426 -28.22 23.06 40.35
C GLU A 426 -28.40 22.52 41.76
N PRO A 427 -27.69 23.06 42.76
CA PRO A 427 -27.90 22.68 44.14
C PRO A 427 -29.31 23.12 44.58
N ASP A 428 -30.11 22.14 44.97
CA ASP A 428 -31.45 22.27 45.54
C ASP A 428 -31.48 23.39 46.57
N ALA A 429 -32.23 24.48 46.27
CA ALA A 429 -32.42 25.59 47.17
C ALA A 429 -33.29 25.11 48.35
N LEU A 430 -32.66 24.94 49.50
CA LEU A 430 -33.32 24.74 50.81
C LEU A 430 -34.37 25.80 51.02
N GLN A 431 -35.64 25.43 50.92
CA GLN A 431 -36.74 26.26 51.38
C GLN A 431 -36.75 26.27 52.91
N PRO A 432 -36.88 27.44 53.59
CA PRO A 432 -36.99 27.50 55.03
C PRO A 432 -38.36 27.04 55.46
N SER A 433 -38.39 26.02 56.33
CA SER A 433 -39.58 25.60 57.07
C SER A 433 -40.08 26.73 57.97
N GLY A 434 -41.16 27.41 57.53
CA GLY A 434 -41.95 28.30 58.37
C GLY A 434 -42.88 27.47 59.28
N GLY A 435 -42.68 27.57 60.62
CA GLY A 435 -43.58 27.04 61.60
C GLY A 435 -44.82 27.93 61.83
N ALA A 436 -45.92 27.30 62.06
CA ALA A 436 -46.96 27.69 63.03
C ALA A 436 -47.86 26.46 63.28
#